data_9e1a2891d0b941604556af80d8ab7e11
#
_entry.id   9e1a2891d0b941604556af80d8ab7e11
#
_cell.length_a   1.000
_cell.length_b   1.000
_cell.length_c   1.000
_cell.angle_alpha   90.00
_cell.angle_beta   90.00
_cell.angle_gamma   90.00
#
_symmetry.space_group_name_H-M   'P 1'
#
loop_
_entity.id
_entity.type
_entity.pdbx_description
1 polymer ?
#
loop_
_entity_poly.entity_id
_entity_poly.type
_entity_poly.pdbx_seq_one_letter_code
_entity_poly.pdbx_strand_id
1 'polypeptide(L)'
;MKKLGLILVLIITMFSNSWAQVEYPKPSDPPRLVNDFTKTLDAGQVKTLEDKLVAFADSTSTQIAVVVIETTSDMPISEYSTGLFNEWKIGTKGNENGVLLCVAINDRQMFITTGYGIEGALPDALCGKIITNDIRPFFKSGKYFEGIDNGVSKIINAVKGEPYKATAQKKGSRKFRSGPIFFVLFFFALIIIFKVISVRRYAVNNGISFWVAWELLNVATRTQSGRYSDFTRGSGGFGYGGGYGGSSGGFGGFGGGSSGGGGAGGGW
;
A
#
# COMPACT_ATOMS: atom_id res chain seq x y z
N MET A 1 -1.21 -41.75 40.04
CA MET A 1 -0.10 -41.17 39.28
C MET A 1 -0.11 -41.51 37.77
N LYS A 2 -0.37 -42.79 37.38
CA LYS A 2 -0.42 -43.18 35.95
C LYS A 2 -1.49 -42.44 35.10
N LYS A 3 -2.67 -42.16 35.66
CA LYS A 3 -3.76 -41.45 34.96
C LYS A 3 -3.47 -39.98 34.74
N LEU A 4 -2.71 -39.32 35.65
CA LEU A 4 -2.32 -37.92 35.54
C LEU A 4 -1.28 -37.74 34.43
N GLY A 5 -0.33 -38.68 34.30
CA GLY A 5 0.64 -38.67 33.22
C GLY A 5 0.02 -38.85 31.83
N LEU A 6 -1.03 -39.66 31.73
CA LEU A 6 -1.75 -39.88 30.47
C LEU A 6 -2.49 -38.60 29.98
N ILE A 7 -3.10 -37.88 30.97
CA ILE A 7 -3.78 -36.60 30.68
C ILE A 7 -2.78 -35.52 30.23
N LEU A 8 -1.62 -35.48 30.88
CA LEU A 8 -0.55 -34.51 30.51
C LEU A 8 -0.01 -34.78 29.12
N VAL A 9 0.19 -36.04 28.73
CA VAL A 9 0.62 -36.42 27.37
C VAL A 9 -0.47 -36.06 26.36
N LEU A 10 -1.74 -36.26 26.68
CA LEU A 10 -2.85 -35.91 25.78
C LEU A 10 -2.99 -34.39 25.59
N ILE A 11 -2.73 -33.59 26.61
CA ILE A 11 -2.71 -32.13 26.51
C ILE A 11 -1.52 -31.66 25.67
N ILE A 12 -0.34 -32.26 25.82
CA ILE A 12 0.84 -31.92 25.02
C ILE A 12 0.64 -32.23 23.54
N THR A 13 -0.05 -33.32 23.21
CA THR A 13 -0.37 -33.65 21.80
C THR A 13 -1.42 -32.73 21.18
N MET A 14 -2.30 -32.12 21.99
CA MET A 14 -3.26 -31.12 21.49
C MET A 14 -2.60 -29.77 21.18
N PHE A 15 -1.42 -29.48 21.74
CA PHE A 15 -0.62 -28.29 21.45
C PHE A 15 0.38 -28.50 20.30
N SER A 16 0.27 -29.58 19.54
CA SER A 16 0.94 -29.71 18.25
C SER A 16 0.32 -28.65 17.33
N ASN A 17 0.82 -27.40 17.43
CA ASN A 17 0.45 -26.34 16.52
C ASN A 17 0.71 -26.85 15.10
N SER A 18 -0.35 -27.07 14.35
CA SER A 18 -0.28 -27.11 12.91
C SER A 18 0.20 -25.75 12.47
N TRP A 19 1.48 -25.61 12.27
CA TRP A 19 2.03 -24.50 11.51
C TRP A 19 1.40 -24.65 10.13
N ALA A 20 0.42 -23.84 9.81
CA ALA A 20 -0.14 -23.79 8.48
C ALA A 20 1.01 -23.35 7.57
N GLN A 21 1.59 -24.32 6.87
CA GLN A 21 2.65 -24.05 5.91
C GLN A 21 1.95 -23.33 4.75
N VAL A 22 2.36 -22.09 4.50
CA VAL A 22 1.82 -21.35 3.36
C VAL A 22 2.22 -22.06 2.09
N GLU A 23 1.25 -22.55 1.35
CA GLU A 23 1.48 -23.20 0.07
C GLU A 23 1.50 -22.12 -1.01
N TYR A 24 2.70 -21.84 -1.53
CA TYR A 24 2.85 -20.95 -2.68
C TYR A 24 2.43 -21.66 -3.96
N PRO A 25 1.79 -20.93 -4.91
CA PRO A 25 1.49 -21.52 -6.21
C PRO A 25 2.78 -21.94 -6.91
N LYS A 26 2.74 -23.05 -7.62
CA LYS A 26 3.89 -23.50 -8.41
C LYS A 26 4.00 -22.65 -9.67
N PRO A 27 5.24 -22.34 -10.11
CA PRO A 27 5.43 -21.68 -11.39
C PRO A 27 4.83 -22.52 -12.51
N SER A 28 4.42 -21.89 -13.60
CA SER A 28 3.91 -22.59 -14.79
C SER A 28 4.96 -23.56 -15.37
N ASP A 29 4.52 -24.60 -16.00
CA ASP A 29 5.35 -25.53 -16.76
C ASP A 29 4.94 -25.46 -18.24
N PRO A 30 5.83 -25.01 -19.16
CA PRO A 30 7.20 -24.51 -18.94
C PRO A 30 7.23 -23.22 -18.11
N PRO A 31 8.36 -22.93 -17.41
CA PRO A 31 8.50 -21.72 -16.57
C PRO A 31 8.30 -20.45 -17.36
N ARG A 32 7.53 -19.52 -16.80
CA ARG A 32 7.24 -18.20 -17.37
C ARG A 32 7.53 -17.09 -16.36
N LEU A 33 7.82 -15.91 -16.88
CA LEU A 33 8.00 -14.72 -16.05
C LEU A 33 6.65 -14.10 -15.66
N VAL A 34 5.59 -14.32 -16.45
CA VAL A 34 4.24 -13.85 -16.16
C VAL A 34 3.34 -15.01 -15.78
N ASN A 35 2.88 -15.03 -14.55
CA ASN A 35 1.99 -16.07 -14.00
C ASN A 35 0.72 -15.43 -13.44
N ASP A 36 -0.37 -15.52 -14.18
CA ASP A 36 -1.69 -15.03 -13.75
C ASP A 36 -2.58 -16.23 -13.35
N PHE A 37 -2.77 -16.40 -12.04
CA PHE A 37 -3.61 -17.46 -11.49
C PHE A 37 -5.08 -17.05 -11.38
N THR A 38 -5.41 -15.80 -11.69
CA THR A 38 -6.75 -15.22 -11.53
C THR A 38 -7.48 -15.05 -12.85
N LYS A 39 -6.77 -15.17 -13.96
CA LYS A 39 -7.29 -14.87 -15.31
C LYS A 39 -7.74 -13.40 -15.43
N THR A 40 -7.09 -12.50 -14.68
CA THR A 40 -7.32 -11.05 -14.78
C THR A 40 -6.81 -10.49 -16.10
N LEU A 41 -5.76 -11.10 -16.67
CA LEU A 41 -5.18 -10.77 -17.96
C LEU A 41 -5.67 -11.75 -19.04
N ASP A 42 -5.92 -11.26 -20.23
CA ASP A 42 -6.15 -12.14 -21.37
C ASP A 42 -4.85 -12.75 -21.91
N ALA A 43 -4.97 -13.80 -22.73
CA ALA A 43 -3.81 -14.52 -23.25
C ALA A 43 -2.87 -13.64 -24.12
N GLY A 44 -3.40 -12.64 -24.81
CA GLY A 44 -2.61 -11.70 -25.60
C GLY A 44 -1.83 -10.74 -24.73
N GLN A 45 -2.44 -10.28 -23.63
CA GLN A 45 -1.81 -9.43 -22.63
C GLN A 45 -0.67 -10.15 -21.88
N VAL A 46 -0.93 -11.40 -21.46
CA VAL A 46 0.09 -12.27 -20.85
C VAL A 46 1.26 -12.45 -21.80
N LYS A 47 0.98 -12.79 -23.07
CA LYS A 47 2.03 -12.97 -24.08
C LYS A 47 2.84 -11.69 -24.30
N THR A 48 2.20 -10.54 -24.39
CA THR A 48 2.88 -9.24 -24.59
C THR A 48 3.84 -8.92 -23.45
N LEU A 49 3.40 -9.16 -22.20
CA LEU A 49 4.25 -8.96 -21.02
C LEU A 49 5.40 -9.97 -20.97
N GLU A 50 5.11 -11.24 -21.27
CA GLU A 50 6.11 -12.31 -21.30
C GLU A 50 7.21 -12.00 -22.32
N ASP A 51 6.84 -11.71 -23.57
CA ASP A 51 7.81 -11.36 -24.64
C ASP A 51 8.70 -10.18 -24.22
N LYS A 52 8.12 -9.18 -23.57
CA LYS A 52 8.84 -8.00 -23.05
C LYS A 52 9.83 -8.36 -21.94
N LEU A 53 9.42 -9.19 -21.00
CA LEU A 53 10.23 -9.59 -19.86
C LEU A 53 11.35 -10.56 -20.25
N VAL A 54 11.07 -11.51 -21.15
CA VAL A 54 12.06 -12.41 -21.70
C VAL A 54 13.14 -11.62 -22.47
N ALA A 55 12.75 -10.73 -23.38
CA ALA A 55 13.70 -9.90 -24.11
C ALA A 55 14.58 -9.04 -23.17
N PHE A 56 14.01 -8.58 -22.06
CA PHE A 56 14.77 -7.85 -21.05
C PHE A 56 15.75 -8.78 -20.29
N ALA A 57 15.30 -9.95 -19.87
CA ALA A 57 16.14 -10.92 -19.17
C ALA A 57 17.31 -11.38 -20.04
N ASP A 58 17.08 -11.64 -21.34
CA ASP A 58 18.12 -12.04 -22.29
C ASP A 58 19.17 -10.94 -22.48
N SER A 59 18.78 -9.67 -22.40
CA SER A 59 19.70 -8.54 -22.62
C SER A 59 20.49 -8.11 -21.39
N THR A 60 19.99 -8.42 -20.19
CA THR A 60 20.56 -7.89 -18.91
C THR A 60 20.88 -8.96 -17.87
N SER A 61 20.45 -10.20 -18.09
CA SER A 61 20.45 -11.30 -17.12
C SER A 61 19.61 -11.02 -15.87
N THR A 62 18.89 -9.90 -15.81
CA THR A 62 17.97 -9.56 -14.71
C THR A 62 16.60 -10.15 -14.96
N GLN A 63 16.09 -10.91 -14.02
CA GLN A 63 14.77 -11.52 -14.11
C GLN A 63 13.72 -10.66 -13.41
N ILE A 64 12.70 -10.26 -14.14
CA ILE A 64 11.52 -9.61 -13.57
C ILE A 64 10.34 -10.57 -13.73
N ALA A 65 9.77 -11.01 -12.62
CA ALA A 65 8.58 -11.85 -12.61
C ALA A 65 7.34 -11.04 -12.24
N VAL A 66 6.20 -11.37 -12.83
CA VAL A 66 4.88 -10.84 -12.49
C VAL A 66 4.00 -12.00 -12.06
N VAL A 67 3.47 -11.91 -10.86
CA VAL A 67 2.57 -12.92 -10.31
C VAL A 67 1.27 -12.26 -9.86
N VAL A 68 0.15 -12.74 -10.42
CA VAL A 68 -1.19 -12.27 -10.07
C VAL A 68 -1.94 -13.41 -9.39
N ILE A 69 -2.35 -13.17 -8.14
CA ILE A 69 -3.04 -14.14 -7.28
C ILE A 69 -4.38 -13.56 -6.80
N GLU A 70 -5.26 -14.42 -6.31
CA GLU A 70 -6.53 -13.98 -5.75
C GLU A 70 -6.35 -13.28 -4.41
N THR A 71 -5.66 -13.93 -3.48
CA THR A 71 -5.48 -13.45 -2.10
C THR A 71 -4.20 -14.01 -1.49
N THR A 72 -3.67 -13.35 -0.49
CA THR A 72 -2.55 -13.82 0.33
C THR A 72 -2.99 -14.62 1.56
N SER A 73 -4.30 -14.89 1.73
CA SER A 73 -4.85 -15.67 2.84
C SER A 73 -4.42 -15.14 4.23
N ASP A 74 -4.69 -13.87 4.50
CA ASP A 74 -4.39 -13.16 5.75
C ASP A 74 -2.89 -12.90 6.04
N MET A 75 -1.99 -13.34 5.16
CA MET A 75 -0.57 -13.00 5.28
C MET A 75 -0.31 -11.58 4.74
N PRO A 76 0.53 -10.78 5.39
CA PRO A 76 0.97 -9.51 4.81
C PRO A 76 1.58 -9.71 3.42
N ILE A 77 1.16 -8.89 2.45
CA ILE A 77 1.63 -9.03 1.04
C ILE A 77 3.15 -8.97 0.92
N SER A 78 3.84 -8.25 1.80
CA SER A 78 5.30 -8.18 1.85
C SER A 78 5.94 -9.53 2.19
N GLU A 79 5.42 -10.21 3.22
CA GLU A 79 5.90 -11.52 3.65
C GLU A 79 5.59 -12.58 2.60
N TYR A 80 4.35 -12.58 2.08
CA TYR A 80 3.94 -13.48 1.01
C TYR A 80 4.82 -13.32 -0.24
N SER A 81 5.01 -12.09 -0.70
CA SER A 81 5.81 -11.79 -1.89
C SER A 81 7.27 -12.19 -1.71
N THR A 82 7.86 -11.92 -0.54
CA THR A 82 9.23 -12.32 -0.22
C THR A 82 9.37 -13.84 -0.14
N GLY A 83 8.41 -14.51 0.49
CA GLY A 83 8.40 -15.97 0.55
C GLY A 83 8.26 -16.60 -0.84
N LEU A 84 7.35 -16.11 -1.66
CA LEU A 84 7.15 -16.55 -3.05
C LEU A 84 8.41 -16.29 -3.90
N PHE A 85 9.03 -15.12 -3.76
CA PHE A 85 10.28 -14.77 -4.43
C PHE A 85 11.38 -15.78 -4.09
N ASN A 86 11.51 -16.10 -2.82
CA ASN A 86 12.50 -17.05 -2.32
C ASN A 86 12.13 -18.49 -2.71
N GLU A 87 10.89 -18.92 -2.72
CA GLU A 87 10.47 -20.25 -3.16
C GLU A 87 10.72 -20.46 -4.65
N TRP A 88 10.36 -19.50 -5.49
CA TRP A 88 10.57 -19.57 -6.94
C TRP A 88 12.01 -19.25 -7.36
N LYS A 89 12.80 -18.65 -6.49
CA LYS A 89 14.20 -18.38 -6.75
C LYS A 89 14.43 -17.39 -7.89
N ILE A 90 13.64 -16.31 -7.87
CA ILE A 90 13.63 -15.32 -8.93
C ILE A 90 14.97 -14.56 -8.98
N GLY A 91 15.63 -14.58 -10.13
CA GLY A 91 16.92 -13.94 -10.35
C GLY A 91 17.99 -14.95 -10.81
N THR A 92 19.18 -14.45 -11.11
CA THR A 92 20.30 -15.27 -11.58
C THR A 92 21.21 -15.62 -10.41
N LYS A 93 21.60 -16.88 -10.33
CA LYS A 93 22.49 -17.39 -9.28
C LYS A 93 23.79 -16.58 -9.22
N GLY A 94 24.09 -16.07 -8.04
CA GLY A 94 25.32 -15.30 -7.79
C GLY A 94 25.20 -13.80 -8.09
N ASN A 95 24.19 -13.37 -8.86
CA ASN A 95 23.92 -11.95 -9.12
C ASN A 95 22.77 -11.42 -8.26
N GLU A 96 21.86 -12.31 -7.80
CA GLU A 96 20.68 -11.98 -6.97
C GLU A 96 19.86 -10.81 -7.55
N ASN A 97 19.79 -10.74 -8.87
CA ASN A 97 19.23 -9.63 -9.65
C ASN A 97 17.76 -9.89 -10.07
N GLY A 98 17.00 -10.52 -9.19
CA GLY A 98 15.58 -10.76 -9.39
C GLY A 98 14.70 -9.59 -8.95
N VAL A 99 13.55 -9.44 -9.60
CA VAL A 99 12.45 -8.56 -9.18
C VAL A 99 11.14 -9.32 -9.30
N LEU A 100 10.27 -9.23 -8.30
CA LEU A 100 8.92 -9.79 -8.33
C LEU A 100 7.90 -8.67 -8.14
N LEU A 101 6.99 -8.51 -9.09
CA LEU A 101 5.75 -7.76 -8.89
C LEU A 101 4.64 -8.76 -8.53
N CYS A 102 4.26 -8.80 -7.26
CA CYS A 102 3.16 -9.61 -6.75
C CYS A 102 1.90 -8.76 -6.62
N VAL A 103 0.78 -9.24 -7.14
CA VAL A 103 -0.52 -8.55 -7.14
C VAL A 103 -1.58 -9.49 -6.59
N ALA A 104 -2.21 -9.14 -5.46
CA ALA A 104 -3.34 -9.84 -4.86
C ALA A 104 -4.64 -9.07 -5.16
N ILE A 105 -5.45 -9.61 -6.07
CA ILE A 105 -6.59 -8.89 -6.66
C ILE A 105 -7.70 -8.66 -5.63
N ASN A 106 -8.07 -9.69 -4.87
CA ASN A 106 -9.16 -9.61 -3.90
C ASN A 106 -8.79 -8.75 -2.69
N ASP A 107 -7.50 -8.80 -2.28
CA ASP A 107 -6.96 -7.99 -1.18
C ASP A 107 -6.71 -6.53 -1.59
N ARG A 108 -6.73 -6.26 -2.90
CA ARG A 108 -6.34 -4.96 -3.48
C ARG A 108 -4.97 -4.49 -3.00
N GLN A 109 -4.03 -5.41 -2.97
CA GLN A 109 -2.67 -5.14 -2.54
C GLN A 109 -1.67 -5.59 -3.60
N MET A 110 -0.55 -4.89 -3.66
CA MET A 110 0.57 -5.25 -4.51
C MET A 110 1.89 -4.98 -3.79
N PHE A 111 2.92 -5.72 -4.15
CA PHE A 111 4.25 -5.56 -3.62
C PHE A 111 5.29 -5.79 -4.72
N ILE A 112 6.34 -4.95 -4.74
CA ILE A 112 7.52 -5.17 -5.55
C ILE A 112 8.62 -5.66 -4.62
N THR A 113 9.06 -6.90 -4.79
CA THR A 113 10.18 -7.49 -4.04
C THR A 113 11.43 -7.41 -4.89
N THR A 114 12.54 -6.98 -4.30
CA THR A 114 13.85 -6.87 -4.96
C THR A 114 14.85 -7.84 -4.35
N GLY A 115 15.64 -8.49 -5.20
CA GLY A 115 16.81 -9.24 -4.77
C GLY A 115 17.98 -8.31 -4.40
N TYR A 116 18.90 -8.78 -3.60
CA TYR A 116 20.03 -7.98 -3.09
C TYR A 116 20.86 -7.30 -4.19
N GLY A 117 21.06 -7.97 -5.33
CA GLY A 117 21.89 -7.45 -6.43
C GLY A 117 21.24 -6.30 -7.20
N ILE A 118 19.93 -6.04 -7.00
CA ILE A 118 19.21 -5.01 -7.73
C ILE A 118 18.82 -3.80 -6.86
N GLU A 119 19.01 -3.87 -5.54
CA GLU A 119 18.63 -2.80 -4.59
C GLU A 119 19.29 -1.45 -4.94
N GLY A 120 20.50 -1.47 -5.46
CA GLY A 120 21.19 -0.25 -5.89
C GLY A 120 20.53 0.45 -7.07
N ALA A 121 19.93 -0.30 -8.00
CA ALA A 121 19.23 0.22 -9.16
C ALA A 121 17.74 0.47 -8.89
N LEU A 122 17.14 -0.35 -8.03
CA LEU A 122 15.72 -0.32 -7.70
C LEU A 122 15.51 -0.31 -6.16
N PRO A 123 15.87 0.79 -5.47
CA PRO A 123 15.67 0.90 -4.04
C PRO A 123 14.18 0.99 -3.66
N ASP A 124 13.83 0.63 -2.41
CA ASP A 124 12.45 0.58 -1.89
C ASP A 124 11.68 1.87 -2.14
N ALA A 125 12.32 3.02 -1.95
CA ALA A 125 11.71 4.31 -2.21
C ALA A 125 11.29 4.49 -3.68
N LEU A 126 12.00 3.88 -4.62
CA LEU A 126 11.65 3.91 -6.04
C LEU A 126 10.53 2.92 -6.34
N CYS A 127 10.57 1.71 -5.74
CA CYS A 127 9.46 0.74 -5.81
C CYS A 127 8.14 1.38 -5.35
N GLY A 128 8.16 2.08 -4.20
CA GLY A 128 6.99 2.79 -3.67
C GLY A 128 6.47 3.90 -4.61
N LYS A 129 7.37 4.63 -5.29
CA LYS A 129 6.98 5.62 -6.31
C LYS A 129 6.34 4.97 -7.53
N ILE A 130 6.89 3.88 -8.04
CA ILE A 130 6.35 3.12 -9.17
C ILE A 130 4.95 2.63 -8.84
N ILE A 131 4.77 2.00 -7.67
CA ILE A 131 3.45 1.54 -7.21
C ILE A 131 2.46 2.71 -7.15
N THR A 132 2.83 3.79 -6.47
CA THR A 132 1.90 4.89 -6.19
C THR A 132 1.53 5.70 -7.42
N ASN A 133 2.50 5.95 -8.31
CA ASN A 133 2.33 6.88 -9.42
C ASN A 133 2.05 6.19 -10.76
N ASP A 134 2.56 4.97 -10.94
CA ASP A 134 2.57 4.32 -12.24
C ASP A 134 1.67 3.07 -12.32
N ILE A 135 1.40 2.36 -11.21
CA ILE A 135 0.52 1.18 -11.20
C ILE A 135 -0.86 1.51 -10.61
N ARG A 136 -0.88 1.98 -9.37
CA ARG A 136 -2.08 2.22 -8.56
C ARG A 136 -3.19 3.02 -9.26
N PRO A 137 -2.91 4.08 -10.03
CA PRO A 137 -3.94 4.85 -10.70
C PRO A 137 -4.71 4.07 -11.76
N PHE A 138 -4.02 3.16 -12.47
CA PHE A 138 -4.65 2.27 -13.45
C PHE A 138 -5.52 1.23 -12.75
N PHE A 139 -5.03 0.61 -11.69
CA PHE A 139 -5.76 -0.37 -10.89
C PHE A 139 -7.05 0.20 -10.28
N LYS A 140 -7.03 1.44 -9.81
CA LYS A 140 -8.23 2.16 -9.36
C LYS A 140 -9.29 2.33 -10.45
N SER A 141 -8.88 2.26 -11.71
CA SER A 141 -9.76 2.36 -12.88
C SER A 141 -10.09 0.99 -13.47
N GLY A 142 -9.70 -0.12 -12.83
CA GLY A 142 -9.88 -1.49 -13.31
C GLY A 142 -8.97 -1.87 -14.49
N LYS A 143 -7.97 -1.06 -14.82
CA LYS A 143 -7.05 -1.27 -15.93
C LYS A 143 -5.80 -1.99 -15.45
N TYR A 144 -5.95 -3.28 -15.15
CA TYR A 144 -4.87 -4.08 -14.56
C TYR A 144 -3.68 -4.27 -15.50
N PHE A 145 -3.94 -4.63 -16.75
CA PHE A 145 -2.87 -4.82 -17.74
C PHE A 145 -2.02 -3.55 -17.91
N GLU A 146 -2.67 -2.41 -18.16
CA GLU A 146 -1.96 -1.15 -18.39
C GLU A 146 -1.15 -0.71 -17.15
N GLY A 147 -1.67 -1.00 -15.96
CA GLY A 147 -0.95 -0.74 -14.72
C GLY A 147 0.29 -1.62 -14.57
N ILE A 148 0.17 -2.91 -14.82
CA ILE A 148 1.28 -3.87 -14.77
C ILE A 148 2.32 -3.53 -15.85
N ASP A 149 1.90 -3.32 -17.09
CA ASP A 149 2.80 -3.01 -18.21
C ASP A 149 3.58 -1.71 -18.00
N ASN A 150 2.89 -0.69 -17.47
CA ASN A 150 3.54 0.57 -17.12
C ASN A 150 4.52 0.40 -15.96
N GLY A 151 4.14 -0.30 -14.89
CA GLY A 151 5.00 -0.60 -13.76
C GLY A 151 6.25 -1.38 -14.17
N VAL A 152 6.09 -2.44 -14.94
CA VAL A 152 7.19 -3.24 -15.51
C VAL A 152 8.12 -2.36 -16.36
N SER A 153 7.58 -1.47 -17.19
CA SER A 153 8.38 -0.55 -17.98
C SER A 153 9.24 0.38 -17.12
N LYS A 154 8.69 0.86 -16.00
CA LYS A 154 9.43 1.70 -15.04
C LYS A 154 10.51 0.92 -14.30
N ILE A 155 10.23 -0.33 -13.92
CA ILE A 155 11.24 -1.22 -13.33
C ILE A 155 12.38 -1.45 -14.32
N ILE A 156 12.08 -1.80 -15.58
CA ILE A 156 13.07 -1.99 -16.63
C ILE A 156 13.96 -0.75 -16.80
N ASN A 157 13.35 0.43 -16.87
CA ASN A 157 14.08 1.68 -17.03
C ASN A 157 15.00 1.98 -15.83
N ALA A 158 14.52 1.72 -14.62
CA ALA A 158 15.32 1.88 -13.40
C ALA A 158 16.54 0.95 -13.41
N VAL A 159 16.33 -0.31 -13.76
CA VAL A 159 17.43 -1.31 -13.85
C VAL A 159 18.44 -0.93 -14.93
N LYS A 160 18.02 -0.28 -16.02
CA LYS A 160 18.91 0.27 -17.06
C LYS A 160 19.64 1.55 -16.63
N GLY A 161 19.38 2.05 -15.43
CA GLY A 161 19.98 3.29 -14.93
C GLY A 161 19.33 4.57 -15.49
N GLU A 162 18.15 4.47 -16.07
CA GLU A 162 17.42 5.64 -16.55
C GLU A 162 16.81 6.42 -15.38
N PRO A 163 16.88 7.77 -15.40
CA PRO A 163 16.28 8.57 -14.34
C PRO A 163 14.76 8.37 -14.30
N TYR A 164 14.22 8.12 -13.12
CA TYR A 164 12.78 7.92 -12.93
C TYR A 164 11.99 9.16 -13.33
N LYS A 165 11.07 8.96 -14.28
CA LYS A 165 10.07 9.95 -14.69
C LYS A 165 8.70 9.34 -14.43
N ALA A 166 7.96 9.90 -13.46
CA ALA A 166 6.59 9.47 -13.22
C ALA A 166 5.75 9.57 -14.50
N THR A 167 4.87 8.60 -14.71
CA THR A 167 3.90 8.70 -15.81
C THR A 167 3.04 9.92 -15.56
N ALA A 168 3.13 10.91 -16.45
CA ALA A 168 2.32 12.11 -16.39
C ALA A 168 0.84 11.72 -16.61
N GLN A 169 0.20 11.24 -15.56
CA GLN A 169 -1.26 11.22 -15.58
C GLN A 169 -1.70 12.68 -15.75
N LYS A 170 -2.43 12.97 -16.84
CA LYS A 170 -3.26 14.15 -16.87
C LYS A 170 -4.04 14.13 -15.57
N LYS A 171 -3.60 14.92 -14.57
CA LYS A 171 -4.43 15.25 -13.42
C LYS A 171 -5.73 15.73 -14.05
N GLY A 172 -6.73 14.85 -14.08
CA GLY A 172 -8.07 15.29 -14.41
C GLY A 172 -8.28 16.47 -13.47
N SER A 173 -8.39 17.66 -14.04
CA SER A 173 -8.67 18.84 -13.25
C SER A 173 -9.92 18.47 -12.47
N ARG A 174 -9.77 18.22 -11.16
CA ARG A 174 -10.91 18.14 -10.27
C ARG A 174 -11.56 19.50 -10.45
N LYS A 175 -12.56 19.56 -11.33
CA LYS A 175 -13.48 20.67 -11.35
C LYS A 175 -13.94 20.78 -9.92
N PHE A 176 -13.44 21.77 -9.22
CA PHE A 176 -13.82 22.11 -7.87
C PHE A 176 -15.33 22.32 -7.96
N ARG A 177 -16.10 21.29 -7.58
CA ARG A 177 -17.55 21.40 -7.51
C ARG A 177 -17.78 22.40 -6.40
N SER A 178 -18.00 23.65 -6.77
CA SER A 178 -18.27 24.77 -5.87
C SER A 178 -19.52 24.53 -4.99
N GLY A 179 -20.27 23.46 -5.24
CA GLY A 179 -21.42 23.08 -4.44
C GLY A 179 -21.19 23.06 -2.92
N PRO A 180 -20.22 22.32 -2.38
CA PRO A 180 -20.04 22.27 -0.93
C PRO A 180 -19.64 23.61 -0.30
N ILE A 181 -18.93 24.48 -1.04
CA ILE A 181 -18.56 25.81 -0.53
C ILE A 181 -19.81 26.69 -0.40
N PHE A 182 -20.74 26.64 -1.36
CA PHE A 182 -22.00 27.39 -1.24
C PHE A 182 -22.83 26.93 -0.03
N PHE A 183 -22.88 25.64 0.25
CA PHE A 183 -23.57 25.13 1.44
C PHE A 183 -22.90 25.61 2.73
N VAL A 184 -21.57 25.59 2.82
CA VAL A 184 -20.85 26.08 4.01
C VAL A 184 -21.08 27.58 4.19
N LEU A 185 -20.99 28.38 3.14
CA LEU A 185 -21.25 29.81 3.19
C LEU A 185 -22.70 30.11 3.52
N PHE A 186 -23.66 29.34 2.99
CA PHE A 186 -25.07 29.47 3.31
C PHE A 186 -25.36 29.17 4.79
N PHE A 187 -24.80 28.09 5.36
CA PHE A 187 -24.93 27.80 6.79
C PHE A 187 -24.27 28.87 7.66
N PHE A 188 -23.12 29.39 7.24
CA PHE A 188 -22.46 30.48 7.95
C PHE A 188 -23.30 31.77 7.94
N ALA A 189 -23.89 32.12 6.82
CA ALA A 189 -24.82 33.24 6.69
C ALA A 189 -26.06 33.07 7.58
N LEU A 190 -26.64 31.86 7.63
CA LEU A 190 -27.76 31.54 8.53
C LEU A 190 -27.39 31.75 10.01
N ILE A 191 -26.22 31.26 10.44
CA ILE A 191 -25.76 31.44 11.82
C ILE A 191 -25.61 32.94 12.16
N ILE A 192 -25.04 33.72 11.24
CA ILE A 192 -24.90 35.17 11.42
C ILE A 192 -26.28 35.85 11.52
N ILE A 193 -27.22 35.49 10.64
CA ILE A 193 -28.58 36.05 10.64
C ILE A 193 -29.27 35.71 11.97
N PHE A 194 -29.21 34.46 12.44
CA PHE A 194 -29.80 34.09 13.73
C PHE A 194 -29.16 34.84 14.88
N LYS A 195 -27.85 35.03 14.85
CA LYS A 195 -27.10 35.79 15.88
C LYS A 195 -27.56 37.25 15.88
N VAL A 196 -27.64 37.88 14.73
CA VAL A 196 -28.12 39.29 14.59
C VAL A 196 -29.55 39.47 15.08
N ILE A 197 -30.44 38.53 14.72
CA ILE A 197 -31.87 38.56 15.17
C ILE A 197 -31.92 38.39 16.68
N SER A 198 -31.13 37.48 17.28
CA SER A 198 -31.08 37.29 18.74
C SER A 198 -30.61 38.52 19.48
N VAL A 199 -29.52 39.15 19.00
CA VAL A 199 -28.99 40.39 19.58
C VAL A 199 -30.00 41.52 19.47
N ARG A 200 -30.66 41.65 18.32
CA ARG A 200 -31.68 42.67 18.09
C ARG A 200 -32.89 42.53 19.03
N ARG A 201 -33.37 41.29 19.21
CA ARG A 201 -34.45 40.98 20.18
C ARG A 201 -34.04 41.30 21.61
N TYR A 202 -32.80 40.95 22.00
CA TYR A 202 -32.28 41.24 23.32
C TYR A 202 -32.13 42.75 23.56
N ALA A 203 -31.64 43.49 22.58
CA ALA A 203 -31.50 44.95 22.64
C ALA A 203 -32.85 45.64 22.81
N VAL A 204 -33.86 45.26 22.03
CA VAL A 204 -35.24 45.82 22.09
C VAL A 204 -35.92 45.53 23.43
N ASN A 205 -35.80 44.28 23.92
CA ASN A 205 -36.46 43.88 25.17
C ASN A 205 -35.86 44.53 26.43
N ASN A 206 -34.59 44.91 26.37
CA ASN A 206 -33.89 45.51 27.52
C ASN A 206 -33.63 47.02 27.36
N GLY A 207 -34.13 47.66 26.31
CA GLY A 207 -33.98 49.09 26.06
C GLY A 207 -32.55 49.56 25.86
N ILE A 208 -31.65 48.68 25.41
CA ILE A 208 -30.20 48.98 25.20
C ILE A 208 -29.86 49.04 23.72
N SER A 209 -28.75 49.72 23.41
CA SER A 209 -28.32 49.81 22.02
C SER A 209 -27.88 48.43 21.48
N PHE A 210 -28.02 48.21 20.17
CA PHE A 210 -27.60 46.98 19.50
C PHE A 210 -26.11 46.62 19.81
N TRP A 211 -25.22 47.59 19.83
CA TRP A 211 -23.80 47.37 20.08
C TRP A 211 -23.51 46.90 21.50
N VAL A 212 -24.20 47.45 22.49
CA VAL A 212 -24.09 47.03 23.89
C VAL A 212 -24.62 45.60 24.06
N ALA A 213 -25.75 45.29 23.45
CA ALA A 213 -26.33 43.94 23.44
C ALA A 213 -25.39 42.89 22.76
N TRP A 214 -24.72 43.31 21.67
CA TRP A 214 -23.74 42.48 20.97
C TRP A 214 -22.53 42.17 21.84
N GLU A 215 -21.98 43.16 22.52
CA GLU A 215 -20.84 42.99 23.41
C GLU A 215 -21.16 42.06 24.59
N LEU A 216 -22.30 42.25 25.25
CA LEU A 216 -22.77 41.44 26.36
C LEU A 216 -22.95 39.96 25.96
N LEU A 217 -23.52 39.70 24.81
CA LEU A 217 -23.69 38.33 24.31
C LEU A 217 -22.40 37.68 23.89
N ASN A 218 -21.41 38.45 23.40
CA ASN A 218 -20.09 37.92 23.07
C ASN A 218 -19.22 37.62 24.30
N VAL A 219 -19.34 38.42 25.36
CA VAL A 219 -18.63 38.20 26.63
C VAL A 219 -19.21 36.92 27.32
N ALA A 220 -20.54 36.76 27.32
CA ALA A 220 -21.19 35.59 27.89
C ALA A 220 -20.77 34.25 27.22
N THR A 221 -20.48 34.29 25.92
CA THR A 221 -19.99 33.09 25.22
C THR A 221 -18.51 32.80 25.45
N ARG A 222 -17.70 33.78 25.84
CA ARG A 222 -16.28 33.57 26.14
C ARG A 222 -16.04 32.92 27.52
N THR A 223 -16.96 33.05 28.46
CA THR A 223 -16.80 32.50 29.81
C THR A 223 -17.12 31.00 29.91
N GLN A 224 -17.71 30.40 28.88
CA GLN A 224 -17.98 28.95 28.86
C GLN A 224 -16.92 28.10 28.14
N SER A 225 -15.91 28.70 27.53
CA SER A 225 -14.88 27.96 26.77
C SER A 225 -13.69 27.46 27.59
N GLY A 226 -13.72 27.54 28.91
CA GLY A 226 -12.56 27.32 29.77
C GLY A 226 -12.38 25.90 30.31
N ARG A 227 -13.18 24.89 29.90
CA ARG A 227 -13.15 23.56 30.56
C ARG A 227 -12.81 22.37 29.65
N TYR A 228 -12.51 22.58 28.38
CA TYR A 228 -12.23 21.49 27.44
C TYR A 228 -10.86 21.52 26.77
N SER A 229 -9.94 22.42 27.18
CA SER A 229 -8.64 22.57 26.52
C SER A 229 -7.49 21.75 27.15
N ASP A 230 -7.74 21.04 28.25
CA ASP A 230 -6.68 20.30 28.95
C ASP A 230 -6.51 18.82 28.55
N PHE A 231 -7.32 18.30 27.60
CA PHE A 231 -7.27 16.88 27.24
C PHE A 231 -6.48 16.57 25.95
N THR A 232 -5.86 17.53 25.28
CA THR A 232 -5.16 17.28 24.01
C THR A 232 -3.64 17.52 24.05
N ARG A 233 -3.03 17.49 25.23
CA ARG A 233 -1.57 17.50 25.38
C ARG A 233 -1.04 16.15 25.86
N GLY A 234 -1.30 15.11 25.09
CA GLY A 234 -0.65 13.80 25.21
C GLY A 234 0.42 13.69 24.12
N SER A 235 1.65 14.00 24.47
CA SER A 235 2.83 13.74 23.67
C SER A 235 3.06 12.23 23.59
N GLY A 236 2.67 11.58 22.50
CA GLY A 236 3.01 10.20 22.18
C GLY A 236 4.12 10.17 21.14
N GLY A 237 5.36 10.05 21.57
CA GLY A 237 6.48 9.81 20.71
C GLY A 237 6.46 8.36 20.21
N PHE A 238 6.42 8.16 18.91
CA PHE A 238 6.62 6.84 18.28
C PHE A 238 8.11 6.63 18.06
N GLY A 239 8.70 5.75 18.88
CA GLY A 239 10.06 5.27 18.71
C GLY A 239 10.12 4.25 17.57
N TYR A 240 10.97 4.50 16.60
CA TYR A 240 11.39 3.55 15.59
C TYR A 240 12.44 2.62 16.21
N GLY A 241 12.08 1.34 16.37
CA GLY A 241 13.01 0.27 16.74
C GLY A 241 13.36 -0.55 15.52
N GLY A 242 14.58 -0.44 15.05
CA GLY A 242 15.16 -1.32 14.04
C GLY A 242 15.50 -2.68 14.63
N GLY A 243 15.26 -3.77 13.92
CA GLY A 243 15.68 -5.12 14.23
C GLY A 243 16.35 -5.75 13.02
N TYR A 244 17.64 -5.99 13.14
CA TYR A 244 18.46 -6.74 12.18
C TYR A 244 18.37 -8.24 12.43
N GLY A 245 18.48 -9.01 11.36
CA GLY A 245 18.77 -10.43 11.36
C GLY A 245 18.21 -11.06 10.10
N GLY A 246 18.91 -11.63 9.24
CA GLY A 246 20.12 -12.38 9.15
C GLY A 246 19.86 -13.72 8.48
N SER A 247 20.26 -13.82 7.20
CA SER A 247 20.98 -14.92 6.59
C SER A 247 20.31 -16.24 6.20
N SER A 248 20.53 -16.52 4.99
CA SER A 248 20.95 -17.73 4.24
C SER A 248 19.80 -18.51 3.59
N GLY A 249 19.86 -18.89 2.37
CA GLY A 249 20.76 -19.04 1.27
C GLY A 249 20.25 -20.12 0.35
N GLY A 250 20.35 -19.89 -0.93
CA GLY A 250 20.64 -20.91 -1.91
C GLY A 250 19.50 -21.48 -2.72
N PHE A 251 19.62 -21.26 -3.99
CA PHE A 251 18.57 -21.52 -4.97
C PHE A 251 18.99 -22.06 -6.34
N GLY A 252 18.03 -22.63 -7.07
CA GLY A 252 18.14 -23.00 -8.47
C GLY A 252 16.80 -23.40 -9.08
N GLY A 253 16.34 -22.60 -10.04
CA GLY A 253 15.08 -22.83 -10.77
C GLY A 253 14.73 -21.63 -11.62
N PHE A 254 14.31 -20.56 -11.07
CA PHE A 254 14.50 -19.23 -11.62
C PHE A 254 15.93 -18.86 -11.40
N GLY A 255 16.92 -19.14 -11.65
CA GLY A 255 18.32 -18.79 -11.55
C GLY A 255 18.96 -18.67 -10.16
N GLY A 256 18.24 -18.56 -9.04
CA GLY A 256 18.81 -18.59 -7.69
C GLY A 256 19.06 -17.25 -7.02
N GLY A 257 18.17 -16.28 -7.21
CA GLY A 257 18.19 -15.04 -6.43
C GLY A 257 17.58 -15.20 -5.04
N SER A 258 18.02 -14.40 -4.07
CA SER A 258 17.45 -14.28 -2.73
C SER A 258 17.08 -12.83 -2.43
N SER A 259 16.02 -12.65 -1.64
CA SER A 259 15.60 -11.36 -1.14
C SER A 259 15.51 -11.39 0.38
N GLY A 260 16.04 -10.37 1.02
CA GLY A 260 15.90 -10.14 2.46
C GLY A 260 14.66 -9.35 2.85
N GLY A 261 13.69 -9.18 1.91
CA GLY A 261 12.49 -8.38 2.14
C GLY A 261 12.59 -6.93 1.66
N GLY A 262 13.62 -6.61 0.86
CA GLY A 262 13.69 -5.33 0.15
C GLY A 262 12.51 -5.16 -0.81
N GLY A 263 12.06 -3.92 -0.99
CA GLY A 263 10.94 -3.59 -1.86
C GLY A 263 9.95 -2.63 -1.26
N ALA A 264 8.79 -2.48 -1.90
CA ALA A 264 7.72 -1.65 -1.37
C ALA A 264 6.36 -2.21 -1.79
N GLY A 265 5.34 -1.89 -1.01
CA GLY A 265 3.97 -2.29 -1.25
C GLY A 265 2.97 -1.14 -1.24
N GLY A 266 1.75 -1.42 -1.69
CA GLY A 266 0.65 -0.49 -1.62
C GLY A 266 -0.67 -1.09 -2.07
N GLY A 267 -1.77 -0.49 -1.63
CA GLY A 267 -3.12 -0.87 -2.01
C GLY A 267 -3.74 0.14 -3.00
N TRP A 268 -4.87 -0.24 -3.62
CA TRP A 268 -5.66 0.61 -4.53
C TRP A 268 -7.15 0.60 -4.26
#